data_10e619d4b6713b352b46c2fb7213a602
#
_entry.id   10e619d4b6713b352b46c2fb7213a602
#
_cell.length_a   1.000
_cell.length_b   1.000
_cell.length_c   1.000
_cell.angle_alpha   90.00
_cell.angle_beta   90.00
_cell.angle_gamma   90.00
#
_symmetry.space_group_name_H-M   'P 1'
#
loop_
_entity.id
_entity.type
_entity.pdbx_description
1 polymer ?
#
loop_
_entity_poly.entity_id
_entity_poly.type
_entity_poly.pdbx_seq_one_letter_code
_entity_poly.pdbx_strand_id
1 'polypeptide(L)'
;SFLFYLVCTPCTPMFEYAKEHFHAKNITYRQMALEDICQIDEQFDLITSSLAFDYAEDLDKLMKNIYGLLKYGAHFVFSMSHPMATAWDGQYDRYTRTESGERLYANISNYMVEGKRTVKWVVEDYEVYHRTFSSIVNTIVNAGFLIEECEESHVSDEMRKQYPAQFGGTLHRPDFIFFRCKKQS
;
A
#
# COMPACT_ATOMS: atom_id res chain seq x y z
N SER A 1 16.60 -1.32 25.70
CA SER A 1 15.40 -0.69 25.10
C SER A 1 14.44 -1.82 24.71
N PHE A 2 13.30 -1.93 25.38
CA PHE A 2 12.27 -2.90 25.00
C PHE A 2 11.46 -2.25 23.86
N LEU A 3 11.47 -2.88 22.68
CA LEU A 3 10.60 -2.52 21.59
C LEU A 3 9.22 -3.13 21.82
N PHE A 4 8.20 -2.30 21.82
CA PHE A 4 6.79 -2.73 21.87
C PHE A 4 6.19 -2.56 20.49
N TYR A 5 5.40 -3.53 20.05
CA TYR A 5 4.72 -3.54 18.77
C TYR A 5 3.21 -3.55 18.99
N LEU A 6 2.53 -2.64 18.31
CA LEU A 6 1.07 -2.69 18.14
C LEU A 6 0.79 -3.09 16.70
N VAL A 7 0.07 -4.19 16.52
CA VAL A 7 -0.33 -4.72 15.20
C VAL A 7 -1.83 -4.59 15.06
N CYS A 8 -2.27 -3.89 14.03
CA CYS A 8 -3.68 -3.67 13.73
C CYS A 8 -4.07 -4.28 12.38
N THR A 9 -5.21 -4.95 12.34
CA THR A 9 -5.84 -5.43 11.10
C THR A 9 -7.36 -5.56 11.30
N PRO A 10 -8.19 -5.20 10.31
CA PRO A 10 -9.63 -5.44 10.38
C PRO A 10 -9.99 -6.90 10.04
N CYS A 11 -9.12 -7.59 9.33
CA CYS A 11 -9.36 -8.95 8.81
C CYS A 11 -9.29 -9.98 9.93
N THR A 12 -10.43 -10.57 10.32
CA THR A 12 -10.51 -11.57 11.40
C THR A 12 -9.61 -12.78 11.16
N PRO A 13 -9.60 -13.44 9.99
CA PRO A 13 -8.70 -14.57 9.74
C PRO A 13 -7.22 -14.20 9.90
N MET A 14 -6.79 -13.02 9.42
CA MET A 14 -5.40 -12.57 9.57
C MET A 14 -5.07 -12.26 11.03
N PHE A 15 -6.00 -11.68 11.76
CA PHE A 15 -5.85 -11.36 13.17
C PHE A 15 -5.65 -12.63 14.01
N GLU A 16 -6.52 -13.63 13.84
CA GLU A 16 -6.43 -14.90 14.56
C GLU A 16 -5.16 -15.66 14.19
N TYR A 17 -4.83 -15.75 12.90
CA TYR A 17 -3.60 -16.39 12.43
C TYR A 17 -2.35 -15.72 13.03
N ALA A 18 -2.30 -14.39 13.04
CA ALA A 18 -1.15 -13.65 13.58
C ALA A 18 -1.00 -13.89 15.09
N LYS A 19 -2.09 -13.88 15.85
CA LYS A 19 -2.09 -14.16 17.30
C LYS A 19 -1.63 -15.57 17.61
N GLU A 20 -2.01 -16.55 16.79
CA GLU A 20 -1.65 -17.96 16.98
C GLU A 20 -0.18 -18.22 16.67
N HIS A 21 0.35 -17.63 15.59
CA HIS A 21 1.65 -18.01 15.04
C HIS A 21 2.80 -17.03 15.39
N PHE A 22 2.48 -15.76 15.70
CA PHE A 22 3.48 -14.71 15.90
C PHE A 22 3.27 -14.00 17.25
N HIS A 23 3.31 -14.75 18.35
CA HIS A 23 3.15 -14.18 19.68
C HIS A 23 4.50 -13.94 20.38
N ALA A 24 4.65 -12.75 20.95
CA ALA A 24 5.75 -12.41 21.82
C ALA A 24 5.25 -11.46 22.94
N LYS A 25 5.95 -11.40 24.07
CA LYS A 25 5.53 -10.59 25.22
C LYS A 25 5.45 -9.08 24.93
N ASN A 26 6.10 -8.63 23.88
CA ASN A 26 6.15 -7.23 23.46
C ASN A 26 5.29 -6.94 22.23
N ILE A 27 4.41 -7.84 21.83
CA ILE A 27 3.46 -7.63 20.73
C ILE A 27 2.05 -7.54 21.29
N THR A 28 1.34 -6.48 20.93
CA THR A 28 -0.09 -6.31 21.18
C THR A 28 -0.83 -6.32 19.86
N TYR A 29 -1.88 -7.12 19.76
CA TYR A 29 -2.75 -7.20 18.59
C TYR A 29 -4.07 -6.50 18.87
N ARG A 30 -4.50 -5.63 17.96
CA ARG A 30 -5.84 -5.00 17.98
C ARG A 30 -6.54 -5.31 16.66
N GLN A 31 -7.75 -5.87 16.73
CA GLN A 31 -8.61 -5.98 15.56
C GLN A 31 -9.30 -4.64 15.36
N MET A 32 -8.91 -3.92 14.31
CA MET A 32 -9.31 -2.54 14.13
C MET A 32 -9.29 -2.18 12.63
N ALA A 33 -10.27 -1.43 12.19
CA ALA A 33 -10.28 -0.85 10.85
C ALA A 33 -9.29 0.33 10.75
N LEU A 34 -8.84 0.65 9.54
CA LEU A 34 -7.94 1.79 9.31
C LEU A 34 -8.58 3.12 9.71
N GLU A 35 -9.88 3.24 9.55
CA GLU A 35 -10.66 4.43 9.88
C GLU A 35 -10.69 4.71 11.39
N ASP A 36 -10.52 3.66 12.20
CA ASP A 36 -10.62 3.70 13.66
C ASP A 36 -9.29 3.92 14.37
N ILE A 37 -8.16 4.01 13.66
CA ILE A 37 -6.83 4.20 14.28
C ILE A 37 -6.74 5.49 15.10
N CYS A 38 -7.61 6.46 14.87
CA CYS A 38 -7.72 7.67 15.70
C CYS A 38 -8.12 7.37 17.16
N GLN A 39 -8.63 6.18 17.46
CA GLN A 39 -8.96 5.73 18.83
C GLN A 39 -7.72 5.23 19.61
N ILE A 40 -6.57 5.14 18.96
CA ILE A 40 -5.31 4.77 19.62
C ILE A 40 -4.79 6.00 20.38
N ASP A 41 -4.66 5.85 21.69
CA ASP A 41 -4.15 6.91 22.59
C ASP A 41 -2.68 6.67 22.95
N GLU A 42 -1.87 6.40 21.91
CA GLU A 42 -0.44 6.13 22.07
C GLU A 42 0.31 6.83 20.93
N GLN A 43 1.58 7.20 21.17
CA GLN A 43 2.45 7.73 20.13
C GLN A 43 3.62 6.79 19.87
N PHE A 44 4.00 6.69 18.61
CA PHE A 44 4.98 5.73 18.12
C PHE A 44 6.24 6.41 17.56
N ASP A 45 7.37 5.74 17.69
CA ASP A 45 8.65 6.13 17.09
C ASP A 45 8.75 5.68 15.62
N LEU A 46 7.94 4.70 15.23
CA LEU A 46 7.84 4.19 13.87
C LEU A 46 6.44 3.61 13.65
N ILE A 47 5.84 3.97 12.54
CA ILE A 47 4.64 3.30 12.02
C ILE A 47 4.98 2.69 10.66
N THR A 48 4.56 1.46 10.44
CA THR A 48 4.67 0.79 9.14
C THR A 48 3.32 0.30 8.67
N SER A 49 3.10 0.34 7.36
CA SER A 49 1.91 -0.24 6.72
C SER A 49 2.29 -0.91 5.41
N SER A 50 1.74 -2.08 5.15
CA SER A 50 1.99 -2.82 3.93
C SER A 50 0.67 -3.10 3.19
N LEU A 51 0.53 -2.53 2.00
CA LEU A 51 -0.57 -2.77 1.05
C LEU A 51 -1.98 -2.65 1.66
N ALA A 52 -2.17 -1.70 2.58
CA ALA A 52 -3.44 -1.49 3.26
C ALA A 52 -4.17 -0.20 2.81
N PHE A 53 -3.47 0.78 2.26
CA PHE A 53 -4.03 2.10 1.99
C PHE A 53 -4.87 2.17 0.73
N ASP A 54 -4.77 1.17 -0.12
CA ASP A 54 -5.65 1.02 -1.28
C ASP A 54 -7.12 0.84 -0.88
N TYR A 55 -7.38 0.37 0.34
CA TYR A 55 -8.73 0.14 0.87
C TYR A 55 -9.33 1.36 1.57
N ALA A 56 -8.53 2.37 1.90
CA ALA A 56 -9.00 3.57 2.58
C ALA A 56 -9.77 4.48 1.61
N GLU A 57 -11.03 4.78 1.91
CA GLU A 57 -11.83 5.73 1.15
C GLU A 57 -11.31 7.17 1.34
N ASP A 58 -11.08 7.58 2.58
CA ASP A 58 -10.56 8.90 2.94
C ASP A 58 -9.09 8.81 3.34
N LEU A 59 -8.21 8.86 2.33
CA LEU A 59 -6.76 8.82 2.55
C LEU A 59 -6.25 10.08 3.27
N ASP A 60 -6.85 11.24 3.05
CA ASP A 60 -6.45 12.49 3.70
C ASP A 60 -6.66 12.44 5.22
N LYS A 61 -7.81 11.93 5.63
CA LYS A 61 -8.12 11.72 7.05
C LYS A 61 -7.19 10.68 7.67
N LEU A 62 -6.98 9.56 6.96
CA LEU A 62 -6.09 8.50 7.43
C LEU A 62 -4.65 9.00 7.64
N MET A 63 -4.10 9.75 6.68
CA MET A 63 -2.74 10.31 6.78
C MET A 63 -2.62 11.29 7.96
N LYS A 64 -3.63 12.12 8.21
CA LYS A 64 -3.67 13.02 9.37
C LYS A 64 -3.71 12.25 10.69
N ASN A 65 -4.48 11.17 10.76
CA ASN A 65 -4.54 10.31 11.95
C ASN A 65 -3.18 9.67 12.22
N ILE A 66 -2.53 9.12 11.19
CA ILE A 66 -1.19 8.53 11.32
C ILE A 66 -0.17 9.59 11.76
N TYR A 67 -0.24 10.79 11.20
CA TYR A 67 0.62 11.90 11.64
C TYR A 67 0.43 12.23 13.13
N GLY A 68 -0.81 12.20 13.62
CA GLY A 68 -1.14 12.39 15.04
C GLY A 68 -0.52 11.33 15.95
N LEU A 69 -0.48 10.07 15.49
CA LEU A 69 0.05 8.93 16.25
C LEU A 69 1.58 8.86 16.29
N LEU A 70 2.29 9.67 15.53
CA LEU A 70 3.75 9.69 15.54
C LEU A 70 4.28 10.72 16.53
N LYS A 71 5.38 10.41 17.18
CA LYS A 71 6.21 11.38 17.89
C LYS A 71 6.89 12.32 16.91
N TYR A 72 7.33 13.49 17.36
CA TYR A 72 8.15 14.38 16.54
C TYR A 72 9.48 13.71 16.16
N GLY A 73 9.87 13.85 14.89
CA GLY A 73 11.06 13.22 14.34
C GLY A 73 10.91 11.74 13.99
N ALA A 74 9.77 11.12 14.32
CA ALA A 74 9.47 9.74 14.03
C ALA A 74 9.15 9.51 12.54
N HIS A 75 9.25 8.25 12.11
CA HIS A 75 9.07 7.86 10.72
C HIS A 75 7.78 7.06 10.49
N PHE A 76 7.26 7.25 9.30
CA PHE A 76 6.19 6.44 8.73
C PHE A 76 6.68 5.82 7.42
N VAL A 77 6.66 4.49 7.34
CA VAL A 77 7.07 3.74 6.15
C VAL A 77 5.89 2.91 5.67
N PHE A 78 5.50 3.08 4.42
CA PHE A 78 4.37 2.33 3.89
C PHE A 78 4.53 1.98 2.42
N SER A 79 3.80 0.95 2.03
CA SER A 79 3.60 0.55 0.65
C SER A 79 2.13 0.53 0.28
N MET A 80 1.86 0.80 -0.98
CA MET A 80 0.53 0.66 -1.58
C MET A 80 0.66 0.27 -3.05
N SER A 81 -0.44 -0.09 -3.69
CA SER A 81 -0.45 -0.35 -5.12
C SER A 81 -0.03 0.91 -5.87
N HIS A 82 0.83 0.74 -6.88
CA HIS A 82 1.24 1.86 -7.70
C HIS A 82 0.04 2.42 -8.49
N PRO A 83 -0.09 3.75 -8.67
CA PRO A 83 -1.17 4.35 -9.46
C PRO A 83 -1.35 3.76 -10.86
N MET A 84 -0.27 3.37 -11.53
CA MET A 84 -0.35 2.67 -12.81
C MET A 84 -0.95 1.27 -12.69
N ALA A 85 -0.82 0.61 -11.55
CA ALA A 85 -1.40 -0.71 -11.32
C ALA A 85 -2.91 -0.64 -11.03
N THR A 86 -3.37 0.44 -10.40
CA THR A 86 -4.79 0.68 -10.11
C THR A 86 -5.53 1.42 -11.23
N ALA A 87 -4.81 2.05 -12.18
CA ALA A 87 -5.36 2.70 -13.36
C ALA A 87 -5.81 1.69 -14.41
N TRP A 88 -6.75 0.83 -14.03
CA TRP A 88 -7.32 -0.21 -14.88
C TRP A 88 -8.76 -0.49 -14.41
N ASP A 89 -9.69 -0.47 -15.34
CA ASP A 89 -11.13 -0.56 -15.07
C ASP A 89 -11.72 -1.97 -15.32
N GLY A 90 -10.87 -2.93 -15.66
CA GLY A 90 -11.31 -4.32 -15.89
C GLY A 90 -11.87 -4.60 -17.28
N GLN A 91 -12.03 -3.59 -18.15
CA GLN A 91 -12.63 -3.77 -19.47
C GLN A 91 -11.69 -4.42 -20.49
N TYR A 92 -10.38 -4.28 -20.29
CA TYR A 92 -9.35 -4.79 -21.22
C TYR A 92 -8.32 -5.63 -20.45
N ASP A 93 -7.53 -6.45 -21.15
CA ASP A 93 -6.38 -7.11 -20.54
C ASP A 93 -5.40 -6.06 -19.98
N ARG A 94 -4.77 -6.37 -18.85
CA ARG A 94 -3.74 -5.52 -18.22
C ARG A 94 -2.52 -5.30 -19.11
N TYR A 95 -2.31 -6.18 -20.11
CA TYR A 95 -1.18 -6.12 -21.02
C TYR A 95 -1.62 -6.38 -22.45
N THR A 96 -1.14 -5.59 -23.38
CA THR A 96 -1.16 -5.96 -24.80
C THR A 96 -0.05 -6.98 -25.03
N ARG A 97 -0.36 -8.02 -25.82
CA ARG A 97 0.53 -9.17 -26.05
C ARG A 97 0.75 -9.41 -27.54
N THR A 98 1.88 -10.06 -27.85
CA THR A 98 2.12 -10.66 -29.16
C THR A 98 1.21 -11.87 -29.37
N GLU A 99 1.18 -12.40 -30.61
CA GLU A 99 0.53 -13.67 -30.91
C GLU A 99 1.14 -14.86 -30.12
N SER A 100 2.43 -14.78 -29.76
CA SER A 100 3.12 -15.74 -28.90
C SER A 100 2.82 -15.58 -27.41
N GLY A 101 2.05 -14.55 -27.01
CA GLY A 101 1.65 -14.28 -25.63
C GLY A 101 2.65 -13.41 -24.84
N GLU A 102 3.72 -12.94 -25.43
CA GLU A 102 4.68 -12.04 -24.81
C GLU A 102 4.03 -10.67 -24.54
N ARG A 103 4.29 -10.08 -23.37
CA ARG A 103 3.78 -8.76 -22.99
C ARG A 103 4.56 -7.67 -23.75
N LEU A 104 3.86 -6.80 -24.48
CA LEU A 104 4.45 -5.68 -25.23
C LEU A 104 4.44 -4.39 -24.42
N TYR A 105 3.33 -4.10 -23.77
CA TYR A 105 3.16 -2.93 -22.91
C TYR A 105 2.01 -3.13 -21.93
N ALA A 106 2.01 -2.35 -20.87
CA ALA A 106 0.91 -2.29 -19.90
C ALA A 106 -0.21 -1.38 -20.43
N ASN A 107 -1.44 -1.83 -20.28
CA ASN A 107 -2.64 -1.04 -20.60
C ASN A 107 -3.07 -0.25 -19.37
N ILE A 108 -3.20 1.05 -19.53
CA ILE A 108 -3.64 1.99 -18.50
C ILE A 108 -4.88 2.70 -19.02
N SER A 109 -5.94 2.74 -18.22
CA SER A 109 -7.17 3.43 -18.56
C SER A 109 -7.65 4.29 -17.39
N ASN A 110 -8.25 5.43 -17.74
CA ASN A 110 -8.90 6.32 -16.75
C ASN A 110 -8.00 6.73 -15.58
N TYR A 111 -6.68 6.90 -15.81
CA TYR A 111 -5.71 7.30 -14.78
C TYR A 111 -6.09 8.60 -14.04
N MET A 112 -6.69 9.56 -14.75
CA MET A 112 -7.10 10.84 -14.14
C MET A 112 -8.46 10.78 -13.44
N VAL A 113 -9.17 9.66 -13.52
CA VAL A 113 -10.46 9.46 -12.86
C VAL A 113 -10.24 8.70 -11.58
N GLU A 114 -10.13 9.42 -10.47
CA GLU A 114 -9.94 8.83 -9.15
C GLU A 114 -11.22 8.23 -8.57
N GLY A 115 -11.07 7.36 -7.58
CA GLY A 115 -12.18 6.77 -6.85
C GLY A 115 -12.17 5.24 -6.87
N LYS A 116 -13.29 4.68 -6.50
CA LYS A 116 -13.48 3.25 -6.29
C LYS A 116 -13.31 2.44 -7.56
N ARG A 117 -12.58 1.33 -7.46
CA ARG A 117 -12.36 0.33 -8.51
C ARG A 117 -12.69 -1.05 -7.97
N THR A 118 -13.34 -1.87 -8.79
CA THR A 118 -13.50 -3.29 -8.51
C THR A 118 -12.40 -4.05 -9.26
N VAL A 119 -11.59 -4.80 -8.54
CA VAL A 119 -10.45 -5.53 -9.10
C VAL A 119 -10.70 -7.03 -8.93
N LYS A 120 -10.52 -7.78 -10.02
CA LYS A 120 -10.54 -9.25 -9.97
C LYS A 120 -9.20 -9.77 -9.48
N TRP A 121 -9.24 -10.56 -8.43
CA TRP A 121 -8.09 -11.32 -7.96
C TRP A 121 -8.39 -12.83 -8.01
N VAL A 122 -7.53 -13.62 -7.36
CA VAL A 122 -7.51 -15.09 -7.45
C VAL A 122 -8.82 -15.75 -6.98
N VAL A 123 -9.52 -15.18 -6.02
CA VAL A 123 -10.67 -15.81 -5.36
C VAL A 123 -11.95 -15.00 -5.53
N GLU A 124 -11.93 -13.70 -5.34
CA GLU A 124 -13.11 -12.82 -5.36
C GLU A 124 -12.76 -11.43 -5.89
N ASP A 125 -13.78 -10.70 -6.35
CA ASP A 125 -13.67 -9.30 -6.66
C ASP A 125 -13.49 -8.50 -5.36
N TYR A 126 -12.54 -7.60 -5.32
CA TYR A 126 -12.32 -6.70 -4.18
C TYR A 126 -12.29 -5.25 -4.62
N GLU A 127 -12.60 -4.37 -3.70
CA GLU A 127 -12.66 -2.94 -3.95
C GLU A 127 -11.39 -2.25 -3.49
N VAL A 128 -10.85 -1.37 -4.35
CA VAL A 128 -9.72 -0.49 -4.04
C VAL A 128 -10.04 0.94 -4.49
N TYR A 129 -9.34 1.91 -3.93
CA TYR A 129 -9.46 3.30 -4.34
C TYR A 129 -8.26 3.69 -5.19
N HIS A 130 -8.52 3.90 -6.48
CA HIS A 130 -7.53 4.46 -7.39
C HIS A 130 -7.29 5.94 -7.08
N ARG A 131 -6.02 6.32 -7.01
CA ARG A 131 -5.57 7.71 -6.87
C ARG A 131 -4.41 7.96 -7.82
N THR A 132 -4.31 9.18 -8.31
CA THR A 132 -3.15 9.60 -9.10
C THR A 132 -1.91 9.70 -8.20
N PHE A 133 -0.72 9.60 -8.79
CA PHE A 133 0.54 9.79 -8.04
C PHE A 133 0.58 11.17 -7.36
N SER A 134 0.15 12.21 -8.08
CA SER A 134 0.12 13.57 -7.52
C SER A 134 -0.82 13.71 -6.32
N SER A 135 -2.00 13.06 -6.36
CA SER A 135 -2.93 13.05 -5.23
C SER A 135 -2.32 12.37 -4.01
N ILE A 136 -1.65 11.21 -4.19
CA ILE A 136 -0.98 10.52 -3.08
C ILE A 136 0.10 11.42 -2.46
N VAL A 137 1.00 11.99 -3.27
CA VAL A 137 2.07 12.87 -2.79
C VAL A 137 1.50 14.08 -2.06
N ASN A 138 0.49 14.74 -2.62
CA ASN A 138 -0.14 15.90 -2.01
C ASN A 138 -0.84 15.55 -0.69
N THR A 139 -1.51 14.41 -0.61
CA THR A 139 -2.13 13.92 0.64
C THR A 139 -1.08 13.75 1.74
N ILE A 140 0.08 13.14 1.43
CA ILE A 140 1.18 12.98 2.39
C ILE A 140 1.68 14.35 2.88
N VAL A 141 1.98 15.25 1.94
CA VAL A 141 2.51 16.59 2.26
C VAL A 141 1.49 17.44 3.02
N ASN A 142 0.22 17.41 2.62
CA ASN A 142 -0.86 18.15 3.29
C ASN A 142 -1.16 17.63 4.71
N ALA A 143 -0.82 16.38 5.01
CA ALA A 143 -0.89 15.85 6.37
C ALA A 143 0.26 16.34 7.27
N GLY A 144 1.29 16.99 6.70
CA GLY A 144 2.43 17.57 7.41
C GLY A 144 3.72 16.74 7.33
N PHE A 145 3.72 15.66 6.58
CA PHE A 145 4.91 14.82 6.42
C PHE A 145 5.96 15.43 5.50
N LEU A 146 7.23 15.23 5.84
CA LEU A 146 8.35 15.31 4.90
C LEU A 146 8.51 13.93 4.23
N ILE A 147 8.44 13.88 2.92
CA ILE A 147 8.80 12.68 2.15
C ILE A 147 10.33 12.65 2.05
N GLU A 148 10.97 11.66 2.68
CA GLU A 148 12.42 11.48 2.61
C GLU A 148 12.82 10.56 1.45
N GLU A 149 11.95 9.62 1.11
CA GLU A 149 12.22 8.65 0.05
C GLU A 149 10.92 8.16 -0.58
N CYS A 150 10.96 7.93 -1.89
CA CYS A 150 9.89 7.32 -2.66
C CYS A 150 10.54 6.32 -3.63
N GLU A 151 10.13 5.06 -3.54
CA GLU A 151 10.65 3.96 -4.34
C GLU A 151 9.52 3.24 -5.08
N GLU A 152 9.76 2.88 -6.33
CA GLU A 152 8.88 2.01 -7.10
C GLU A 152 9.37 0.57 -7.02
N SER A 153 8.44 -0.39 -6.96
CA SER A 153 8.83 -1.80 -6.97
C SER A 153 9.55 -2.16 -8.27
N HIS A 154 10.69 -2.79 -8.14
CA HIS A 154 11.41 -3.36 -9.26
C HIS A 154 11.78 -4.81 -9.00
N VAL A 155 11.92 -5.58 -10.06
CA VAL A 155 12.35 -6.98 -10.01
C VAL A 155 13.64 -7.12 -10.81
N SER A 156 14.60 -7.85 -10.28
CA SER A 156 15.89 -8.06 -10.94
C SER A 156 15.71 -8.76 -12.29
N ASP A 157 16.64 -8.54 -13.20
CA ASP A 157 16.65 -9.21 -14.51
C ASP A 157 16.72 -10.74 -14.38
N GLU A 158 17.41 -11.22 -13.36
CA GLU A 158 17.53 -12.65 -13.06
C GLU A 158 16.16 -13.24 -12.69
N MET A 159 15.43 -12.61 -11.79
CA MET A 159 14.09 -13.04 -11.38
C MET A 159 13.10 -12.98 -12.54
N ARG A 160 13.17 -11.95 -13.39
CA ARG A 160 12.31 -11.88 -14.59
C ARG A 160 12.61 -13.00 -15.58
N LYS A 161 13.87 -13.35 -15.78
CA LYS A 161 14.27 -14.47 -16.65
C LYS A 161 13.84 -15.82 -16.08
N GLN A 162 13.98 -16.00 -14.77
CA GLN A 162 13.62 -17.24 -14.09
C GLN A 162 12.11 -17.45 -14.03
N TYR A 163 11.33 -16.37 -13.82
CA TYR A 163 9.88 -16.41 -13.65
C TYR A 163 9.15 -15.41 -14.57
N PRO A 164 9.25 -15.59 -15.91
CA PRO A 164 8.72 -14.60 -16.88
C PRO A 164 7.19 -14.49 -16.81
N ALA A 165 6.49 -15.57 -16.52
CA ALA A 165 5.03 -15.56 -16.37
C ALA A 165 4.59 -14.66 -15.21
N GLN A 166 5.34 -14.65 -14.11
CA GLN A 166 5.04 -13.90 -12.91
C GLN A 166 5.53 -12.45 -13.00
N PHE A 167 6.78 -12.25 -13.38
CA PHE A 167 7.45 -10.94 -13.29
C PHE A 167 7.69 -10.22 -14.63
N GLY A 168 7.38 -10.84 -15.75
CA GLY A 168 7.60 -10.21 -17.07
C GLY A 168 6.85 -8.88 -17.29
N GLY A 169 5.74 -8.67 -16.57
CA GLY A 169 4.99 -7.40 -16.62
C GLY A 169 5.67 -6.23 -15.92
N THR A 170 6.59 -6.50 -15.00
CA THR A 170 7.28 -5.45 -14.21
C THR A 170 8.27 -4.62 -15.01
N LEU A 171 8.54 -4.97 -16.27
CA LEU A 171 9.27 -4.12 -17.24
C LEU A 171 8.43 -2.95 -17.75
N HIS A 172 7.11 -3.08 -17.70
CA HIS A 172 6.19 -2.14 -18.35
C HIS A 172 5.53 -1.18 -17.35
N ARG A 173 5.43 -1.59 -16.09
CA ARG A 173 4.93 -0.78 -14.98
C ARG A 173 5.35 -1.36 -13.65
N PRO A 174 5.54 -0.53 -12.61
CA PRO A 174 5.65 -0.99 -11.23
C PRO A 174 4.29 -1.48 -10.73
N ASP A 175 4.30 -2.48 -9.83
CA ASP A 175 3.10 -2.95 -9.15
C ASP A 175 2.84 -2.19 -7.86
N PHE A 176 3.91 -1.80 -7.15
CA PHE A 176 3.83 -1.13 -5.84
C PHE A 176 4.70 0.12 -5.80
N ILE A 177 4.34 1.00 -4.88
CA ILE A 177 5.11 2.18 -4.52
C ILE A 177 5.31 2.22 -3.01
N PHE A 178 6.47 2.68 -2.59
CA PHE A 178 6.90 2.76 -1.20
C PHE A 178 7.25 4.20 -0.85
N PHE A 179 6.90 4.61 0.35
CA PHE A 179 7.26 5.92 0.87
C PHE A 179 7.91 5.77 2.25
N ARG A 180 8.97 6.53 2.48
CA ARG A 180 9.49 6.84 3.80
C ARG A 180 9.23 8.30 4.09
N CYS A 181 8.42 8.54 5.12
CA CYS A 181 7.97 9.85 5.53
C CYS A 181 8.43 10.13 6.95
N LYS A 182 8.63 11.40 7.28
CA LYS A 182 9.04 11.85 8.61
C LYS A 182 8.08 12.91 9.13
N LYS A 183 7.68 12.78 10.40
CA LYS A 183 7.01 13.86 11.12
C LYS A 183 8.03 14.91 11.49
N GLN A 184 7.87 16.12 10.97
CA GLN A 184 8.75 17.24 11.30
C GLN A 184 8.52 17.71 12.74
N SER A 185 9.56 18.31 13.32
CA SER A 185 9.53 18.91 14.66
C SER A 185 8.79 20.24 14.67
#